data_33cfd06a0883e9020fa3a38a2b4c9d06
#
_entry.id   33cfd06a0883e9020fa3a38a2b4c9d06
#
_cell.length_a   1.000
_cell.length_b   1.000
_cell.length_c   1.000
_cell.angle_alpha   90.00
_cell.angle_beta   90.00
_cell.angle_gamma   90.00
#
_symmetry.space_group_name_H-M   'P 1'
#
loop_
_entity.id
_entity.type
_entity.pdbx_description
1 polymer ?
#
loop_
_entity_poly.entity_id
_entity_poly.type
_entity_poly.pdbx_seq_one_letter_code
_entity_poly.pdbx_strand_id
1 'polypeptide(L)'
;DKPNSRTYTIHGQADIVEALVEIKGLKSFHLLAHDYGDTVAQELLARQLEGAGAGTWLSCCFLNGGLFPETHRALLTQKLLLSPLGRYLNVLTGFAKFGRNFSSVFGLQTKPSNQELEDFWWLINFNDGKHVFHNAMTYIRDRLEHRERWVAAMQQSTIPVAVINGSVDPVSGAHMVARYKALNCRLDYLAELPLIGHYPQVEAPDEVRVHYENFLASLLTNSGEVSNG
;
A
#
# COMPACT_ATOMS: atom_id res chain seq x y z
N ASP A 1 -10.86 -5.66 -14.73
CA ASP A 1 -11.95 -6.60 -14.41
C ASP A 1 -11.95 -6.93 -12.92
N LYS A 2 -13.14 -7.28 -12.40
CA LYS A 2 -13.36 -7.65 -10.99
C LYS A 2 -14.23 -8.93 -10.91
N PRO A 3 -13.69 -10.09 -11.36
CA PRO A 3 -14.47 -11.32 -11.39
C PRO A 3 -14.80 -11.84 -9.98
N ASN A 4 -16.08 -12.10 -9.71
CA ASN A 4 -16.56 -12.63 -8.42
C ASN A 4 -16.14 -14.09 -8.14
N SER A 5 -15.79 -14.83 -9.19
CA SER A 5 -15.36 -16.23 -9.10
C SER A 5 -13.91 -16.41 -8.70
N ARG A 6 -13.12 -15.31 -8.62
CA ARG A 6 -11.70 -15.36 -8.33
C ARG A 6 -11.42 -15.15 -6.84
N THR A 7 -10.46 -15.89 -6.31
CA THR A 7 -9.88 -15.62 -4.99
C THR A 7 -8.85 -14.49 -5.13
N TYR A 8 -8.96 -13.47 -4.29
CA TYR A 8 -8.05 -12.33 -4.27
C TYR A 8 -7.03 -12.56 -3.16
N THR A 9 -5.87 -13.13 -3.49
CA THR A 9 -4.73 -13.29 -2.57
C THR A 9 -3.64 -12.29 -2.91
N ILE A 10 -2.79 -11.95 -1.95
CA ILE A 10 -1.63 -11.09 -2.18
C ILE A 10 -0.68 -11.72 -3.22
N HIS A 11 -0.43 -13.01 -3.14
CA HIS A 11 0.36 -13.74 -4.14
C HIS A 11 -0.21 -13.60 -5.55
N GLY A 12 -1.53 -13.81 -5.71
CA GLY A 12 -2.17 -13.66 -7.01
C GLY A 12 -2.14 -12.21 -7.54
N GLN A 13 -2.11 -11.20 -6.67
CA GLN A 13 -1.92 -9.81 -7.10
C GLN A 13 -0.46 -9.56 -7.51
N ALA A 14 0.50 -10.12 -6.77
CA ALA A 14 1.91 -10.08 -7.13
C ALA A 14 2.16 -10.72 -8.52
N ASP A 15 1.55 -11.88 -8.80
CA ASP A 15 1.63 -12.54 -10.10
C ASP A 15 1.13 -11.63 -11.24
N ILE A 16 0.04 -10.88 -11.00
CA ILE A 16 -0.50 -9.92 -12.00
C ILE A 16 0.49 -8.77 -12.24
N VAL A 17 1.11 -8.25 -11.18
CA VAL A 17 2.10 -7.16 -11.32
C VAL A 17 3.32 -7.65 -12.09
N GLU A 18 3.85 -8.83 -11.77
CA GLU A 18 5.00 -9.42 -12.48
C GLU A 18 4.67 -9.71 -13.95
N ALA A 19 3.49 -10.27 -14.24
CA ALA A 19 3.03 -10.44 -15.61
C ALA A 19 2.94 -9.10 -16.38
N LEU A 20 2.53 -8.01 -15.71
CA LEU A 20 2.52 -6.67 -16.32
C LEU A 20 3.96 -6.19 -16.62
N VAL A 21 4.89 -6.38 -15.69
CA VAL A 21 6.31 -6.04 -15.86
C VAL A 21 6.88 -6.77 -17.09
N GLU A 22 6.62 -8.06 -17.21
CA GLU A 22 7.06 -8.89 -18.35
C GLU A 22 6.42 -8.45 -19.67
N ILE A 23 5.08 -8.30 -19.71
CA ILE A 23 4.35 -7.89 -20.92
C ILE A 23 4.81 -6.51 -21.41
N LYS A 24 5.13 -5.59 -20.49
CA LYS A 24 5.63 -4.25 -20.81
C LYS A 24 7.13 -4.23 -21.11
N GLY A 25 7.84 -5.33 -20.90
CA GLY A 25 9.29 -5.41 -21.10
C GLY A 25 10.08 -4.49 -20.17
N LEU A 26 9.59 -4.24 -18.96
CA LEU A 26 10.25 -3.37 -17.98
C LEU A 26 11.46 -4.11 -17.40
N LYS A 27 12.65 -3.67 -17.77
CA LYS A 27 13.92 -4.29 -17.30
C LYS A 27 14.32 -3.79 -15.92
N SER A 28 14.16 -2.49 -15.67
CA SER A 28 14.45 -1.85 -14.39
C SER A 28 13.44 -0.75 -14.11
N PHE A 29 13.04 -0.61 -12.84
CA PHE A 29 12.03 0.38 -12.45
C PHE A 29 12.08 0.70 -10.96
N HIS A 30 11.47 1.82 -10.58
CA HIS A 30 11.15 2.18 -9.21
C HIS A 30 9.72 1.74 -8.90
N LEU A 31 9.47 1.19 -7.70
CA LEU A 31 8.14 0.84 -7.25
C LEU A 31 7.65 1.87 -6.24
N LEU A 32 6.45 2.41 -6.45
CA LEU A 32 5.70 3.19 -5.49
C LEU A 32 4.39 2.44 -5.20
N ALA A 33 4.11 2.16 -3.95
CA ALA A 33 2.94 1.43 -3.51
C ALA A 33 2.14 2.21 -2.46
N HIS A 34 0.84 1.89 -2.31
CA HIS A 34 -0.04 2.49 -1.32
C HIS A 34 -1.02 1.45 -0.77
N ASP A 35 -1.27 1.47 0.54
CA ASP A 35 -2.26 0.68 1.28
C ASP A 35 -2.17 -0.84 0.99
N TYR A 36 -3.15 -1.38 0.28
CA TYR A 36 -3.16 -2.77 -0.18
C TYR A 36 -1.95 -3.08 -1.08
N GLY A 37 -1.58 -2.12 -1.92
CA GLY A 37 -0.41 -2.20 -2.79
C GLY A 37 0.89 -2.37 -2.02
N ASP A 38 1.02 -1.81 -0.83
CA ASP A 38 2.20 -2.00 0.03
C ASP A 38 2.37 -3.47 0.45
N THR A 39 1.26 -4.17 0.71
CA THR A 39 1.32 -5.61 1.01
C THR A 39 1.71 -6.43 -0.22
N VAL A 40 1.21 -6.05 -1.40
CA VAL A 40 1.66 -6.66 -2.67
C VAL A 40 3.15 -6.40 -2.89
N ALA A 41 3.62 -5.18 -2.61
CA ALA A 41 5.04 -4.83 -2.71
C ALA A 41 5.92 -5.60 -1.72
N GLN A 42 5.44 -5.92 -0.51
CA GLN A 42 6.16 -6.79 0.43
C GLN A 42 6.36 -8.20 -0.15
N GLU A 43 5.34 -8.78 -0.78
CA GLU A 43 5.47 -10.09 -1.45
C GLU A 43 6.45 -10.01 -2.61
N LEU A 44 6.33 -8.99 -3.45
CA LEU A 44 7.22 -8.79 -4.59
C LEU A 44 8.68 -8.55 -4.13
N LEU A 45 8.89 -7.82 -3.03
CA LEU A 45 10.21 -7.61 -2.44
C LEU A 45 10.83 -8.93 -1.94
N ALA A 46 10.01 -9.80 -1.33
CA ALA A 46 10.46 -11.13 -0.93
C ALA A 46 10.89 -11.98 -2.15
N ARG A 47 10.12 -11.94 -3.23
CA ARG A 47 10.48 -12.61 -4.50
C ARG A 47 11.79 -12.08 -5.09
N GLN A 48 12.02 -10.76 -5.04
CA GLN A 48 13.30 -10.18 -5.49
C GLN A 48 14.49 -10.71 -4.69
N LEU A 49 14.38 -10.80 -3.36
CA LEU A 49 15.44 -11.36 -2.52
C LEU A 49 15.68 -12.84 -2.76
N GLU A 50 14.65 -13.58 -3.10
CA GLU A 50 14.71 -15.02 -3.44
C GLU A 50 15.23 -15.27 -4.86
N GLY A 51 15.47 -14.22 -5.66
CA GLY A 51 15.88 -14.31 -7.05
C GLY A 51 14.79 -14.80 -8.00
N ALA A 52 13.54 -14.73 -7.58
CA ALA A 52 12.36 -15.16 -8.33
C ALA A 52 11.51 -13.99 -8.88
N GLY A 53 11.88 -12.74 -8.58
CA GLY A 53 11.13 -11.55 -8.98
C GLY A 53 11.35 -11.13 -10.43
N ALA A 54 10.34 -10.54 -11.06
CA ALA A 54 10.43 -9.99 -12.42
C ALA A 54 11.10 -8.60 -12.44
N GLY A 55 12.02 -8.40 -13.39
CA GLY A 55 12.77 -7.16 -13.58
C GLY A 55 13.72 -6.85 -12.42
N THR A 56 14.40 -5.71 -12.51
CA THR A 56 15.32 -5.21 -11.47
C THR A 56 14.71 -4.00 -10.78
N TRP A 57 14.53 -4.07 -9.48
CA TRP A 57 14.04 -2.93 -8.71
C TRP A 57 15.17 -1.98 -8.38
N LEU A 58 14.99 -0.72 -8.75
CA LEU A 58 15.91 0.37 -8.41
C LEU A 58 15.62 0.95 -7.02
N SER A 59 14.36 0.96 -6.61
CA SER A 59 13.90 1.32 -5.27
C SER A 59 12.46 0.90 -5.01
N CYS A 60 12.06 0.94 -3.74
CA CYS A 60 10.69 0.75 -3.28
C CYS A 60 10.28 1.91 -2.35
N CYS A 61 9.08 2.47 -2.56
CA CYS A 61 8.50 3.49 -1.70
C CYS A 61 7.11 3.05 -1.23
N PHE A 62 6.90 3.03 0.09
CA PHE A 62 5.64 2.69 0.74
C PHE A 62 4.87 3.95 1.17
N LEU A 63 3.57 4.00 0.88
CA LEU A 63 2.64 5.06 1.30
C LEU A 63 1.54 4.47 2.17
N ASN A 64 1.52 4.77 3.46
CA ASN A 64 0.42 4.42 4.38
C ASN A 64 -0.13 2.99 4.25
N GLY A 65 0.75 2.01 4.15
CA GLY A 65 0.37 0.59 4.15
C GLY A 65 0.35 -0.03 5.54
N GLY A 66 -0.57 -0.96 5.75
CA GLY A 66 -0.60 -1.77 6.97
C GLY A 66 0.43 -2.90 6.92
N LEU A 67 1.73 -2.55 6.89
CA LEU A 67 2.85 -3.48 6.67
C LEU A 67 2.96 -4.59 7.74
N PHE A 68 2.43 -4.35 8.94
CA PHE A 68 2.55 -5.26 10.07
C PHE A 68 1.16 -5.60 10.61
N PRO A 69 0.77 -6.89 10.69
CA PRO A 69 -0.55 -7.27 11.18
C PRO A 69 -0.80 -6.82 12.63
N GLU A 70 0.25 -6.75 13.46
CA GLU A 70 0.16 -6.32 14.86
C GLU A 70 -0.12 -4.83 15.03
N THR A 71 0.15 -4.00 14.03
CA THR A 71 -0.14 -2.56 14.06
C THR A 71 -1.40 -2.18 13.29
N HIS A 72 -1.92 -3.11 12.48
CA HIS A 72 -3.11 -2.85 11.68
C HIS A 72 -4.35 -2.67 12.57
N ARG A 73 -4.86 -1.45 12.60
CA ARG A 73 -6.09 -1.11 13.33
C ARG A 73 -7.30 -1.27 12.43
N ALA A 74 -7.72 -2.52 12.23
CA ALA A 74 -8.87 -2.83 11.38
C ALA A 74 -10.11 -2.05 11.81
N LEU A 75 -10.68 -1.28 10.90
CA LEU A 75 -11.94 -0.60 11.09
C LEU A 75 -13.07 -1.60 11.35
N LEU A 76 -14.10 -1.19 12.08
CA LEU A 76 -15.25 -2.07 12.36
C LEU A 76 -15.89 -2.61 11.08
N THR A 77 -15.91 -1.80 10.02
CA THR A 77 -16.38 -2.20 8.69
C THR A 77 -15.55 -3.33 8.08
N GLN A 78 -14.23 -3.31 8.22
CA GLN A 78 -13.35 -4.38 7.75
C GLN A 78 -13.61 -5.70 8.50
N LYS A 79 -13.78 -5.62 9.83
CA LYS A 79 -14.14 -6.79 10.65
C LYS A 79 -15.48 -7.41 10.24
N LEU A 80 -16.47 -6.59 9.94
CA LEU A 80 -17.78 -7.03 9.46
C LEU A 80 -17.71 -7.66 8.07
N LEU A 81 -16.89 -7.10 7.17
CA LEU A 81 -16.70 -7.65 5.83
C LEU A 81 -15.98 -9.02 5.83
N LEU A 82 -15.12 -9.28 6.81
CA LEU A 82 -14.48 -10.59 7.01
C LEU A 82 -15.44 -11.65 7.58
N SER A 83 -16.60 -11.26 8.07
CA SER A 83 -17.61 -12.20 8.57
C SER A 83 -18.31 -12.94 7.42
N PRO A 84 -18.96 -14.10 7.68
CA PRO A 84 -19.74 -14.82 6.67
C PRO A 84 -20.85 -13.98 6.02
N LEU A 85 -21.31 -12.92 6.69
CA LEU A 85 -22.31 -11.98 6.19
C LEU A 85 -21.70 -10.83 5.35
N GLY A 86 -20.39 -10.75 5.26
CA GLY A 86 -19.67 -9.64 4.59
C GLY A 86 -20.13 -9.40 3.16
N ARG A 87 -20.38 -10.48 2.39
CA ARG A 87 -20.88 -10.41 1.02
C ARG A 87 -22.20 -9.66 0.87
N TYR A 88 -23.09 -9.78 1.87
CA TYR A 88 -24.40 -9.10 1.85
C TYR A 88 -24.28 -7.66 2.36
N LEU A 89 -23.47 -7.42 3.39
CA LEU A 89 -23.28 -6.09 3.98
C LEU A 89 -22.64 -5.12 3.00
N ASN A 90 -21.77 -5.63 2.15
CA ASN A 90 -21.09 -4.83 1.14
C ASN A 90 -22.05 -4.22 0.11
N VAL A 91 -23.01 -5.01 -0.36
CA VAL A 91 -24.02 -4.58 -1.35
C VAL A 91 -24.95 -3.51 -0.77
N LEU A 92 -25.24 -3.57 0.54
CA LEU A 92 -26.16 -2.65 1.23
C LEU A 92 -25.53 -1.29 1.58
N THR A 93 -24.22 -1.09 1.34
CA THR A 93 -23.58 0.19 1.60
C THR A 93 -23.94 1.21 0.52
N GLY A 94 -24.65 2.27 0.91
CA GLY A 94 -24.98 3.41 0.03
C GLY A 94 -23.89 4.48 0.08
N PHE A 95 -23.94 5.42 -0.88
CA PHE A 95 -22.98 6.51 -1.06
C PHE A 95 -22.74 7.34 0.21
N ALA A 96 -23.80 7.75 0.92
CA ALA A 96 -23.67 8.56 2.13
C ALA A 96 -22.91 7.85 3.26
N LYS A 97 -23.09 6.52 3.41
CA LYS A 97 -22.34 5.73 4.40
C LYS A 97 -20.89 5.54 3.96
N PHE A 98 -20.68 5.28 2.68
CA PHE A 98 -19.35 5.22 2.09
C PHE A 98 -18.61 6.54 2.32
N GLY A 99 -19.18 7.70 1.95
CA GLY A 99 -18.54 9.00 2.07
C GLY A 99 -18.09 9.30 3.52
N ARG A 100 -18.96 9.04 4.52
CA ARG A 100 -18.60 9.23 5.92
C ARG A 100 -17.44 8.35 6.36
N ASN A 101 -17.47 7.06 6.02
CA ASN A 101 -16.44 6.10 6.41
C ASN A 101 -15.12 6.39 5.69
N PHE A 102 -15.19 6.68 4.40
CA PHE A 102 -14.02 6.99 3.58
C PHE A 102 -13.35 8.28 4.05
N SER A 103 -14.12 9.34 4.26
CA SER A 103 -13.57 10.61 4.80
C SER A 103 -12.96 10.45 6.20
N SER A 104 -13.35 9.47 6.98
CA SER A 104 -12.84 9.30 8.35
C SER A 104 -11.36 8.96 8.43
N VAL A 105 -10.76 8.42 7.36
CA VAL A 105 -9.34 8.07 7.31
C VAL A 105 -8.44 9.19 6.80
N PHE A 106 -9.02 10.28 6.30
CA PHE A 106 -8.30 11.49 5.86
C PHE A 106 -7.97 12.41 7.04
N GLY A 107 -6.97 13.26 6.88
CA GLY A 107 -6.65 14.34 7.81
C GLY A 107 -7.85 15.28 8.03
N LEU A 108 -7.85 16.00 9.14
CA LEU A 108 -8.99 16.88 9.47
C LEU A 108 -9.16 18.03 8.47
N GLN A 109 -8.06 18.54 7.93
CA GLN A 109 -8.03 19.69 7.01
C GLN A 109 -7.97 19.28 5.54
N THR A 110 -7.79 17.98 5.26
CA THR A 110 -7.58 17.43 3.92
C THR A 110 -8.68 16.43 3.53
N LYS A 111 -9.90 16.65 4.06
CA LYS A 111 -11.06 15.81 3.73
C LYS A 111 -11.35 15.85 2.23
N PRO A 112 -11.74 14.71 1.64
CA PRO A 112 -12.07 14.67 0.23
C PRO A 112 -13.29 15.57 -0.06
N SER A 113 -13.26 16.22 -1.21
CA SER A 113 -14.39 16.97 -1.76
C SER A 113 -15.54 16.02 -2.15
N ASN A 114 -16.73 16.56 -2.40
CA ASN A 114 -17.85 15.76 -2.89
C ASN A 114 -17.53 15.11 -4.25
N GLN A 115 -16.83 15.81 -5.14
CA GLN A 115 -16.42 15.25 -6.44
C GLN A 115 -15.47 14.05 -6.28
N GLU A 116 -14.47 14.18 -5.43
CA GLU A 116 -13.55 13.06 -5.16
C GLU A 116 -14.28 11.86 -4.55
N LEU A 117 -15.24 12.10 -3.65
CA LEU A 117 -16.07 11.02 -3.11
C LEU A 117 -16.92 10.34 -4.19
N GLU A 118 -17.47 11.08 -5.14
CA GLU A 118 -18.21 10.54 -6.28
C GLU A 118 -17.31 9.72 -7.19
N ASP A 119 -16.09 10.19 -7.47
CA ASP A 119 -15.10 9.51 -8.29
C ASP A 119 -14.66 8.17 -7.65
N PHE A 120 -14.33 8.18 -6.35
CA PHE A 120 -14.03 6.95 -5.62
C PHE A 120 -15.21 5.99 -5.56
N TRP A 121 -16.41 6.52 -5.37
CA TRP A 121 -17.62 5.71 -5.38
C TRP A 121 -17.88 5.07 -6.73
N TRP A 122 -17.64 5.81 -7.81
CA TRP A 122 -17.74 5.28 -9.17
C TRP A 122 -16.72 4.15 -9.40
N LEU A 123 -15.45 4.34 -9.01
CA LEU A 123 -14.41 3.32 -9.11
C LEU A 123 -14.76 2.03 -8.36
N ILE A 124 -15.33 2.17 -7.16
CA ILE A 124 -15.75 1.01 -6.35
C ILE A 124 -16.86 0.21 -7.06
N ASN A 125 -17.80 0.92 -7.67
CA ASN A 125 -18.94 0.27 -8.34
C ASN A 125 -18.61 -0.20 -9.77
N PHE A 126 -17.59 0.36 -10.40
CA PHE A 126 -17.21 0.01 -11.77
C PHE A 126 -16.97 -1.50 -11.91
N ASN A 127 -17.50 -2.11 -13.00
CA ASN A 127 -17.43 -3.55 -13.24
C ASN A 127 -17.91 -4.39 -12.04
N ASP A 128 -18.98 -3.97 -11.41
CA ASP A 128 -19.61 -4.66 -10.28
C ASP A 128 -18.68 -4.87 -9.06
N GLY A 129 -17.74 -3.94 -8.88
CA GLY A 129 -16.68 -4.04 -7.87
C GLY A 129 -17.17 -4.14 -6.43
N LYS A 130 -18.38 -3.64 -6.14
CA LYS A 130 -19.01 -3.80 -4.83
C LYS A 130 -19.09 -5.26 -4.38
N HIS A 131 -19.36 -6.16 -5.30
CA HIS A 131 -19.53 -7.59 -4.98
C HIS A 131 -18.22 -8.29 -4.61
N VAL A 132 -17.07 -7.78 -5.01
CA VAL A 132 -15.76 -8.41 -4.73
C VAL A 132 -15.04 -7.83 -3.51
N PHE A 133 -15.52 -6.73 -2.96
CA PHE A 133 -14.81 -6.01 -1.91
C PHE A 133 -14.53 -6.87 -0.66
N HIS A 134 -15.48 -7.73 -0.27
CA HIS A 134 -15.30 -8.68 0.83
C HIS A 134 -14.20 -9.71 0.55
N ASN A 135 -14.03 -10.12 -0.72
CA ASN A 135 -12.97 -11.05 -1.13
C ASN A 135 -11.60 -10.38 -1.07
N ALA A 136 -11.51 -9.08 -1.38
CA ALA A 136 -10.26 -8.33 -1.26
C ALA A 136 -9.78 -8.21 0.20
N MET A 137 -10.69 -8.26 1.19
CA MET A 137 -10.33 -8.20 2.61
C MET A 137 -9.56 -9.42 3.12
N THR A 138 -9.44 -10.49 2.36
CA THR A 138 -8.67 -11.69 2.72
C THR A 138 -7.19 -11.39 2.94
N TYR A 139 -6.66 -10.30 2.40
CA TYR A 139 -5.28 -9.84 2.59
C TYR A 139 -4.89 -9.69 4.09
N ILE A 140 -5.86 -9.45 4.96
CA ILE A 140 -5.62 -9.38 6.42
C ILE A 140 -5.15 -10.74 6.96
N ARG A 141 -5.66 -11.84 6.40
CA ARG A 141 -5.20 -13.19 6.74
C ARG A 141 -3.83 -13.49 6.13
N ASP A 142 -3.63 -13.11 4.87
CA ASP A 142 -2.34 -13.26 4.20
C ASP A 142 -1.21 -12.54 4.98
N ARG A 143 -1.49 -11.33 5.52
CA ARG A 143 -0.53 -10.59 6.37
C ARG A 143 -0.16 -11.36 7.64
N LEU A 144 -1.09 -12.07 8.26
CA LEU A 144 -0.81 -12.88 9.44
C LEU A 144 0.02 -14.12 9.06
N GLU A 145 -0.37 -14.79 7.99
CA GLU A 145 0.24 -16.04 7.53
C GLU A 145 1.68 -15.83 7.04
N HIS A 146 1.91 -14.75 6.28
CA HIS A 146 3.21 -14.49 5.63
C HIS A 146 4.05 -13.43 6.35
N ARG A 147 3.65 -13.02 7.56
CA ARG A 147 4.30 -11.95 8.33
C ARG A 147 5.83 -12.09 8.40
N GLU A 148 6.31 -13.25 8.80
CA GLU A 148 7.75 -13.46 9.02
C GLU A 148 8.54 -13.30 7.72
N ARG A 149 8.06 -13.85 6.62
CA ARG A 149 8.68 -13.76 5.31
C ARG A 149 8.73 -12.31 4.80
N TRP A 150 7.62 -11.59 4.92
CA TRP A 150 7.55 -10.21 4.45
C TRP A 150 8.33 -9.22 5.31
N VAL A 151 8.34 -9.42 6.64
CA VAL A 151 9.17 -8.61 7.53
C VAL A 151 10.66 -8.89 7.27
N ALA A 152 11.05 -10.16 7.13
CA ALA A 152 12.43 -10.51 6.79
C ALA A 152 12.87 -9.89 5.45
N ALA A 153 11.97 -9.82 4.45
CA ALA A 153 12.26 -9.17 3.19
C ALA A 153 12.57 -7.68 3.35
N MET A 154 11.81 -6.97 4.17
CA MET A 154 12.08 -5.54 4.46
C MET A 154 13.35 -5.34 5.30
N GLN A 155 13.69 -6.27 6.21
CA GLN A 155 14.90 -6.20 7.03
C GLN A 155 16.17 -6.48 6.23
N GLN A 156 16.10 -7.44 5.30
CA GLN A 156 17.24 -7.95 4.52
C GLN A 156 17.36 -7.30 3.13
N SER A 157 16.44 -6.38 2.79
CA SER A 157 16.44 -5.75 1.48
C SER A 157 17.78 -5.11 1.15
N THR A 158 18.31 -5.41 -0.02
CA THR A 158 19.42 -4.69 -0.64
C THR A 158 18.93 -3.51 -1.51
N ILE A 159 17.62 -3.49 -1.80
CA ILE A 159 16.94 -2.48 -2.58
C ILE A 159 16.68 -1.27 -1.66
N PRO A 160 17.00 -0.03 -2.08
CA PRO A 160 16.69 1.17 -1.31
C PRO A 160 15.21 1.32 -1.04
N VAL A 161 14.85 1.67 0.21
CA VAL A 161 13.47 1.77 0.66
C VAL A 161 13.15 3.15 1.22
N ALA A 162 12.04 3.73 0.77
CA ALA A 162 11.45 4.93 1.33
C ALA A 162 10.10 4.62 2.00
N VAL A 163 9.76 5.43 3.01
CA VAL A 163 8.42 5.50 3.59
C VAL A 163 7.99 6.96 3.59
N ILE A 164 6.85 7.26 2.96
CA ILE A 164 6.18 8.55 3.03
C ILE A 164 4.81 8.31 3.67
N ASN A 165 4.61 8.83 4.88
CA ASN A 165 3.49 8.41 5.72
C ASN A 165 2.68 9.59 6.27
N GLY A 166 1.38 9.60 6.02
CA GLY A 166 0.42 10.47 6.67
C GLY A 166 0.23 10.06 8.13
N SER A 167 0.72 10.87 9.05
CA SER A 167 0.88 10.49 10.46
C SER A 167 -0.45 10.35 11.22
N VAL A 168 -1.52 11.07 10.79
CA VAL A 168 -2.83 11.03 11.46
C VAL A 168 -3.74 9.92 10.92
N ASP A 169 -3.26 9.10 10.00
CA ASP A 169 -3.98 7.92 9.52
C ASP A 169 -4.33 6.98 10.69
N PRO A 170 -5.63 6.70 10.92
CA PRO A 170 -6.04 5.81 11.99
C PRO A 170 -5.68 4.34 11.75
N VAL A 171 -5.40 3.95 10.50
CA VAL A 171 -5.14 2.56 10.08
C VAL A 171 -3.65 2.23 10.15
N SER A 172 -2.81 3.07 9.54
CA SER A 172 -1.37 2.85 9.37
C SER A 172 -0.54 4.15 9.45
N GLY A 173 -0.90 5.04 10.38
CA GLY A 173 -0.20 6.31 10.60
C GLY A 173 1.12 6.17 11.37
N ALA A 174 1.43 7.14 12.22
CA ALA A 174 2.69 7.21 12.98
C ALA A 174 3.03 5.92 13.76
N HIS A 175 2.03 5.18 14.23
CA HIS A 175 2.23 3.90 14.93
C HIS A 175 2.81 2.79 14.03
N MET A 176 2.50 2.80 12.74
CA MET A 176 3.12 1.89 11.76
C MET A 176 4.58 2.26 11.55
N VAL A 177 4.90 3.54 11.37
CA VAL A 177 6.28 4.02 11.21
C VAL A 177 7.13 3.69 12.45
N ALA A 178 6.58 3.89 13.66
CA ALA A 178 7.26 3.50 14.90
C ALA A 178 7.58 1.99 14.93
N ARG A 179 6.66 1.15 14.46
CA ARG A 179 6.89 -0.30 14.36
C ARG A 179 7.93 -0.65 13.30
N TYR A 180 7.90 0.03 12.15
CA TYR A 180 8.87 -0.14 11.07
C TYR A 180 10.31 0.08 11.59
N LYS A 181 10.52 1.18 12.31
CA LYS A 181 11.80 1.51 12.96
C LYS A 181 12.19 0.47 14.02
N ALA A 182 11.23 0.06 14.88
CA ALA A 182 11.49 -0.90 15.95
C ALA A 182 11.88 -2.30 15.44
N LEU A 183 11.46 -2.68 14.26
CA LEU A 183 11.82 -3.95 13.61
C LEU A 183 13.14 -3.86 12.82
N ASN A 184 13.80 -2.70 12.80
CA ASN A 184 15.03 -2.46 12.02
C ASN A 184 14.86 -2.84 10.53
N CYS A 185 13.70 -2.56 9.95
CA CYS A 185 13.50 -2.68 8.51
C CYS A 185 14.36 -1.64 7.78
N ARG A 186 14.81 -1.96 6.57
CA ARG A 186 15.60 -1.03 5.77
C ARG A 186 14.82 0.26 5.50
N LEU A 187 15.45 1.40 5.78
CA LEU A 187 14.83 2.70 5.66
C LEU A 187 15.89 3.73 5.21
N ASP A 188 15.94 4.00 3.92
CA ASP A 188 16.90 4.94 3.34
C ASP A 188 16.34 6.37 3.28
N TYR A 189 15.00 6.50 3.26
CA TYR A 189 14.31 7.79 3.29
C TYR A 189 13.01 7.71 4.09
N LEU A 190 12.74 8.72 4.90
CA LEU A 190 11.49 8.84 5.65
C LEU A 190 10.93 10.25 5.56
N ALA A 191 9.65 10.35 5.21
CA ALA A 191 8.86 11.57 5.37
C ALA A 191 7.60 11.25 6.19
N GLU A 192 7.44 11.93 7.31
CA GLU A 192 6.23 11.86 8.15
C GLU A 192 5.44 13.17 7.95
N LEU A 193 4.22 13.05 7.39
CA LEU A 193 3.33 14.17 7.06
C LEU A 193 2.32 14.35 8.21
N PRO A 194 2.54 15.30 9.14
CA PRO A 194 1.89 15.28 10.45
C PRO A 194 0.39 15.58 10.42
N LEU A 195 -0.15 16.19 9.36
CA LEU A 195 -1.57 16.55 9.22
C LEU A 195 -2.33 15.69 8.21
N ILE A 196 -1.63 14.79 7.53
CA ILE A 196 -2.13 13.98 6.43
C ILE A 196 -2.59 12.62 6.94
N GLY A 197 -3.67 12.11 6.37
CA GLY A 197 -4.27 10.83 6.71
C GLY A 197 -3.79 9.68 5.82
N HIS A 198 -4.73 8.80 5.49
CA HIS A 198 -4.46 7.51 4.82
C HIS A 198 -4.14 7.61 3.32
N TYR A 199 -4.53 8.71 2.68
CA TYR A 199 -4.36 8.90 1.22
C TYR A 199 -3.40 10.05 0.91
N PRO A 200 -2.10 9.99 1.33
CA PRO A 200 -1.19 11.12 1.21
C PRO A 200 -1.06 11.63 -0.23
N GLN A 201 -1.10 10.75 -1.24
CA GLN A 201 -1.04 11.12 -2.66
C GLN A 201 -2.30 11.85 -3.16
N VAL A 202 -3.40 11.82 -2.41
CA VAL A 202 -4.63 12.56 -2.69
C VAL A 202 -4.72 13.83 -1.84
N GLU A 203 -4.35 13.71 -0.56
CA GLU A 203 -4.45 14.78 0.44
C GLU A 203 -3.37 15.85 0.25
N ALA A 204 -2.16 15.45 -0.15
CA ALA A 204 -1.00 16.33 -0.30
C ALA A 204 -0.11 15.87 -1.48
N PRO A 205 -0.63 15.87 -2.72
CA PRO A 205 0.07 15.32 -3.88
C PRO A 205 1.42 15.99 -4.15
N ASP A 206 1.52 17.30 -3.96
CA ASP A 206 2.77 18.04 -4.16
C ASP A 206 3.83 17.70 -3.09
N GLU A 207 3.45 17.56 -1.82
CA GLU A 207 4.37 17.13 -0.76
C GLU A 207 4.87 15.72 -1.02
N VAL A 208 3.98 14.78 -1.36
CA VAL A 208 4.37 13.40 -1.72
C VAL A 208 5.31 13.38 -2.90
N ARG A 209 5.02 14.17 -3.95
CA ARG A 209 5.89 14.29 -5.13
C ARG A 209 7.28 14.79 -4.74
N VAL A 210 7.37 15.88 -3.98
CA VAL A 210 8.64 16.46 -3.54
C VAL A 210 9.46 15.45 -2.73
N HIS A 211 8.84 14.77 -1.78
CA HIS A 211 9.54 13.76 -0.98
C HIS A 211 9.99 12.55 -1.82
N TYR A 212 9.17 12.12 -2.75
CA TYR A 212 9.52 11.03 -3.65
C TYR A 212 10.67 11.40 -4.58
N GLU A 213 10.65 12.61 -5.18
CA GLU A 213 11.75 13.14 -6.01
C GLU A 213 13.05 13.28 -5.22
N ASN A 214 12.98 13.76 -3.97
CA ASN A 214 14.16 13.85 -3.08
C ASN A 214 14.74 12.46 -2.78
N PHE A 215 13.89 11.47 -2.54
CA PHE A 215 14.33 10.09 -2.38
C PHE A 215 15.05 9.59 -3.64
N LEU A 216 14.47 9.75 -4.82
CA LEU A 216 15.10 9.33 -6.08
C LEU A 216 16.42 10.04 -6.33
N ALA A 217 16.51 11.35 -6.05
CA ALA A 217 17.74 12.12 -6.19
C ALA A 217 18.85 11.61 -5.27
N SER A 218 18.51 11.21 -4.04
CA SER A 218 19.49 10.65 -3.09
C SER A 218 20.12 9.35 -3.58
N LEU A 219 19.44 8.58 -4.39
CA LEU A 219 19.97 7.33 -4.97
C LEU A 219 21.04 7.60 -6.02
N LEU A 220 20.92 8.71 -6.76
CA LEU A 220 21.89 9.09 -7.79
C LEU A 220 23.20 9.57 -7.17
N THR A 221 23.14 10.31 -6.05
CA THR A 221 24.34 10.80 -5.34
C THR A 221 25.14 9.64 -4.73
N ASN A 222 24.47 8.68 -4.11
CA ASN A 222 25.11 7.49 -3.51
C ASN A 222 25.77 6.58 -4.56
N SER A 223 25.23 6.54 -5.79
CA SER A 223 25.82 5.77 -6.88
C SER A 223 27.11 6.38 -7.44
N GLY A 224 27.28 7.70 -7.31
CA GLY A 224 28.48 8.43 -7.80
C GLY A 224 29.71 8.31 -6.89
N GLU A 225 29.52 8.07 -5.60
CA GLU A 225 30.63 7.90 -4.65
C GLU A 225 31.31 6.53 -4.72
N VAL A 226 30.59 5.49 -5.17
CA VAL A 226 31.14 4.13 -5.28
C VAL A 226 32.02 3.94 -6.53
N SER A 227 31.95 4.85 -7.50
CA SER A 227 32.73 4.73 -8.76
C SER A 227 34.10 5.43 -8.70
N ASN A 228 34.47 6.11 -7.59
CA ASN A 228 35.70 6.87 -7.43
C ASN A 228 36.62 6.37 -6.30
N GLY A 229 36.42 5.13 -5.82
CA GLY A 229 37.24 4.48 -4.80
C GLY A 229 38.10 3.33 -5.34
#